data_a4e6e96e1c19a9bf33ed6ba2f1989aad
#
_entry.id   a4e6e96e1c19a9bf33ed6ba2f1989aad
#
_cell.length_a   1.000
_cell.length_b   1.000
_cell.length_c   1.000
_cell.angle_alpha   90.00
_cell.angle_beta   90.00
_cell.angle_gamma   90.00
#
_symmetry.space_group_name_H-M   'P 1'
#
loop_
_entity.id
_entity.type
_entity.pdbx_description
1 polymer ?
#
loop_
_entity_poly.entity_id
_entity_poly.type
_entity_poly.pdbx_seq_one_letter_code
_entity_poly.pdbx_strand_id
1 'polypeptide(L)'
;MISQKILNWLNSKRKEHLLHIKFTKLNKINKWKINKQEIFHTSKKFFKIIGIRVSSNFYKNNWDQPIIMQNEVGILGIIKDPKKKKYLLQAKVEPGNINKLQLAPTVQATKSNYSSVHGGSKVFYIKHFLKLRNIGKYKQSEQGFRYLNKFNNNILIKNKKNIIEKKDFFWFTKNEIKKLIYKKNIINMDTLSVFSSILKKKKKDKPFNSKFFF
;
A
#
# COMPACT_ATOMS: atom_id res chain seq x y z
N MET A 1 -17.96 -9.19 18.91
CA MET A 1 -18.16 -9.70 17.54
C MET A 1 -17.97 -8.56 16.52
N ILE A 2 -17.62 -8.86 15.27
CA ILE A 2 -17.65 -7.91 14.15
C ILE A 2 -19.13 -7.73 13.77
N SER A 3 -19.55 -6.49 13.44
CA SER A 3 -20.97 -6.26 13.10
C SER A 3 -21.36 -7.01 11.82
N GLN A 4 -22.58 -7.53 11.78
CA GLN A 4 -23.14 -8.23 10.62
C GLN A 4 -23.10 -7.35 9.36
N LYS A 5 -23.32 -6.03 9.54
CA LYS A 5 -23.23 -5.04 8.44
C LYS A 5 -21.86 -5.07 7.72
N ILE A 6 -20.75 -5.15 8.48
CA ILE A 6 -19.41 -5.22 7.91
C ILE A 6 -19.20 -6.55 7.18
N LEU A 7 -19.64 -7.66 7.79
CA LEU A 7 -19.51 -8.98 7.17
C LEU A 7 -20.30 -9.05 5.85
N ASN A 8 -21.52 -8.55 5.85
CA ASN A 8 -22.36 -8.50 4.65
C ASN A 8 -21.72 -7.65 3.55
N TRP A 9 -21.21 -6.47 3.92
CA TRP A 9 -20.51 -5.58 2.97
C TRP A 9 -19.24 -6.25 2.39
N LEU A 10 -18.39 -6.87 3.20
CA LEU A 10 -17.22 -7.58 2.74
C LEU A 10 -17.58 -8.75 1.80
N ASN A 11 -18.63 -9.48 2.13
CA ASN A 11 -19.10 -10.60 1.31
C ASN A 11 -19.68 -10.12 -0.03
N SER A 12 -20.44 -9.02 -0.06
CA SER A 12 -20.90 -8.44 -1.32
C SER A 12 -19.72 -8.00 -2.19
N LYS A 13 -18.69 -7.36 -1.60
CA LYS A 13 -17.51 -6.93 -2.35
C LYS A 13 -16.70 -8.11 -2.91
N ARG A 14 -16.61 -9.22 -2.21
CA ARG A 14 -15.97 -10.46 -2.72
C ARG A 14 -16.72 -11.06 -3.91
N LYS A 15 -18.05 -10.97 -3.90
CA LYS A 15 -18.89 -11.41 -5.03
C LYS A 15 -18.81 -10.48 -6.24
N GLU A 16 -18.73 -9.15 -5.98
CA GLU A 16 -18.64 -8.15 -7.03
C GLU A 16 -17.26 -8.11 -7.72
N HIS A 17 -16.18 -8.32 -6.98
CA HIS A 17 -14.81 -8.19 -7.47
C HIS A 17 -14.17 -9.55 -7.74
N LEU A 18 -14.44 -10.10 -8.90
CA LEU A 18 -13.82 -11.33 -9.35
C LEU A 18 -12.40 -11.08 -9.86
N LEU A 19 -11.47 -11.94 -9.47
CA LEU A 19 -10.09 -11.92 -9.93
C LEU A 19 -9.68 -13.30 -10.43
N HIS A 20 -9.38 -13.38 -11.70
CA HIS A 20 -8.86 -14.57 -12.35
C HIS A 20 -7.35 -14.39 -12.60
N ILE A 21 -6.55 -15.36 -12.15
CA ILE A 21 -5.09 -15.35 -12.32
C ILE A 21 -4.72 -16.59 -13.11
N LYS A 22 -3.97 -16.40 -14.20
CA LYS A 22 -3.39 -17.47 -15.02
C LYS A 22 -1.89 -17.24 -15.15
N PHE A 23 -1.11 -18.29 -15.03
CA PHE A 23 0.31 -18.25 -15.34
C PHE A 23 0.52 -18.04 -16.83
N THR A 24 1.50 -17.22 -17.18
CA THR A 24 1.93 -17.00 -18.56
C THR A 24 3.45 -17.00 -18.64
N LYS A 25 4.01 -17.26 -19.82
CA LYS A 25 5.45 -17.20 -20.05
C LYS A 25 5.93 -15.74 -19.92
N LEU A 26 7.06 -15.51 -19.26
CA LEU A 26 7.60 -14.15 -19.04
C LEU A 26 7.79 -13.37 -20.35
N ASN A 27 8.26 -14.03 -21.42
CA ASN A 27 8.44 -13.39 -22.73
C ASN A 27 7.13 -13.12 -23.49
N LYS A 28 5.98 -13.58 -22.98
CA LYS A 28 4.65 -13.32 -23.53
C LYS A 28 3.84 -12.30 -22.74
N ILE A 29 4.38 -11.71 -21.68
CA ILE A 29 3.69 -10.69 -20.90
C ILE A 29 3.54 -9.42 -21.75
N ASN A 30 2.29 -9.00 -21.96
CA ASN A 30 2.00 -7.81 -22.77
C ASN A 30 2.61 -6.55 -22.16
N LYS A 31 3.23 -5.71 -23.01
CA LYS A 31 3.90 -4.45 -22.64
C LYS A 31 5.10 -4.59 -21.69
N TRP A 32 5.54 -5.79 -21.38
CA TRP A 32 6.76 -6.05 -20.63
C TRP A 32 7.83 -6.63 -21.55
N LYS A 33 9.06 -6.21 -21.32
CA LYS A 33 10.24 -6.68 -22.06
C LYS A 33 11.27 -7.23 -21.10
N ILE A 34 12.04 -8.18 -21.60
CA ILE A 34 13.15 -8.80 -20.90
C ILE A 34 14.38 -8.59 -21.77
N ASN A 35 15.45 -8.11 -21.17
CA ASN A 35 16.79 -8.09 -21.76
C ASN A 35 17.78 -8.77 -20.81
N LYS A 36 19.08 -8.70 -21.12
CA LYS A 36 20.15 -9.31 -20.29
C LYS A 36 20.25 -8.73 -18.87
N GLN A 37 19.69 -7.54 -18.61
CA GLN A 37 19.92 -6.80 -17.37
C GLN A 37 18.64 -6.61 -16.54
N GLU A 38 17.48 -6.56 -17.17
CA GLU A 38 16.24 -6.18 -16.48
C GLU A 38 14.98 -6.72 -17.15
N ILE A 39 13.91 -6.84 -16.35
CA ILE A 39 12.53 -6.99 -16.81
C ILE A 39 11.85 -5.66 -16.56
N PHE A 40 11.28 -5.04 -17.59
CA PHE A 40 10.72 -3.70 -17.49
C PHE A 40 9.48 -3.52 -18.37
N HIS A 41 8.62 -2.57 -17.98
CA HIS A 41 7.47 -2.18 -18.78
C HIS A 41 7.90 -1.20 -19.89
N THR A 42 7.33 -1.32 -21.10
CA THR A 42 7.69 -0.50 -22.27
C THR A 42 7.56 1.00 -22.05
N SER A 43 6.63 1.44 -21.19
CA SER A 43 6.49 2.86 -20.84
C SER A 43 7.59 3.40 -19.92
N LYS A 44 8.44 2.54 -19.33
CA LYS A 44 9.46 2.88 -18.32
C LYS A 44 8.91 3.59 -17.06
N LYS A 45 7.59 3.58 -16.87
CA LYS A 45 6.90 4.28 -15.75
C LYS A 45 6.40 3.34 -14.66
N PHE A 46 6.70 2.06 -14.74
CA PHE A 46 6.47 1.06 -13.70
C PHE A 46 7.78 0.69 -12.99
N PHE A 47 7.67 -0.20 -12.02
CA PHE A 47 8.84 -0.86 -11.46
C PHE A 47 9.57 -1.67 -12.54
N LYS A 48 10.80 -2.01 -12.25
CA LYS A 48 11.58 -3.00 -13.00
C LYS A 48 12.18 -4.03 -12.05
N ILE A 49 12.53 -5.19 -12.58
CA ILE A 49 13.25 -6.23 -11.85
C ILE A 49 14.68 -6.24 -12.40
N ILE A 50 15.65 -6.13 -11.51
CA ILE A 50 17.08 -6.15 -11.81
C ILE A 50 17.78 -7.23 -11.01
N GLY A 51 18.94 -7.70 -11.47
CA GLY A 51 19.83 -8.55 -10.68
C GLY A 51 20.72 -7.69 -9.78
N ILE A 52 20.94 -8.16 -8.56
CA ILE A 52 21.94 -7.59 -7.65
C ILE A 52 22.86 -8.67 -7.12
N ARG A 53 24.11 -8.30 -6.87
CA ARG A 53 25.08 -9.08 -6.11
C ARG A 53 25.21 -8.47 -4.73
N VAL A 54 25.06 -9.27 -3.70
CA VAL A 54 25.12 -8.85 -2.30
C VAL A 54 26.35 -9.44 -1.64
N SER A 55 27.13 -8.58 -0.98
CA SER A 55 28.20 -8.96 -0.07
C SER A 55 28.00 -8.25 1.27
N SER A 56 28.27 -8.91 2.37
CA SER A 56 28.06 -8.36 3.70
C SER A 56 28.95 -9.05 4.70
N ASN A 57 29.46 -8.31 5.68
CA ASN A 57 30.14 -8.86 6.85
C ASN A 57 29.18 -9.52 7.86
N PHE A 58 27.88 -9.30 7.71
CA PHE A 58 26.83 -9.88 8.55
C PHE A 58 26.45 -11.30 8.11
N TYR A 59 26.47 -11.56 6.79
CA TYR A 59 26.14 -12.87 6.23
C TYR A 59 27.42 -13.64 5.88
N LYS A 60 27.43 -14.94 6.14
CA LYS A 60 28.58 -15.80 5.88
C LYS A 60 28.94 -15.89 4.39
N ASN A 61 27.94 -15.88 3.52
CA ASN A 61 28.12 -16.06 2.07
C ASN A 61 27.58 -14.87 1.29
N ASN A 62 28.23 -14.55 0.19
CA ASN A 62 27.69 -13.65 -0.83
C ASN A 62 26.62 -14.38 -1.64
N TRP A 63 25.65 -13.63 -2.20
CA TRP A 63 24.64 -14.21 -3.07
C TRP A 63 24.18 -13.21 -4.14
N ASP A 64 23.57 -13.74 -5.18
CA ASP A 64 22.91 -12.97 -6.23
C ASP A 64 21.41 -13.19 -6.11
N GLN A 65 20.62 -12.13 -6.36
CA GLN A 65 19.16 -12.24 -6.40
C GLN A 65 18.52 -11.21 -7.33
N PRO A 66 17.31 -11.52 -7.85
CA PRO A 66 16.47 -10.49 -8.45
C PRO A 66 15.88 -9.58 -7.37
N ILE A 67 15.74 -8.29 -7.67
CA ILE A 67 15.14 -7.31 -6.78
C ILE A 67 14.25 -6.34 -7.56
N ILE A 68 13.16 -5.86 -6.92
CA ILE A 68 12.28 -4.86 -7.51
C ILE A 68 12.87 -3.47 -7.29
N MET A 69 13.08 -2.74 -8.37
CA MET A 69 13.47 -1.33 -8.36
C MET A 69 12.27 -0.47 -8.76
N GLN A 70 11.78 0.34 -7.82
CA GLN A 70 10.68 1.27 -8.01
C GLN A 70 10.96 2.60 -7.32
N ASN A 71 11.35 3.60 -8.08
CA ASN A 71 11.79 4.90 -7.55
C ASN A 71 10.63 5.80 -7.09
N GLU A 72 9.39 5.50 -7.49
CA GLU A 72 8.24 6.32 -7.12
C GLU A 72 7.87 6.11 -5.64
N VAL A 73 7.74 7.21 -4.91
CA VAL A 73 7.23 7.19 -3.54
C VAL A 73 5.72 7.03 -3.56
N GLY A 74 5.21 5.97 -2.94
CA GLY A 74 3.78 5.73 -2.81
C GLY A 74 3.14 6.57 -1.70
N ILE A 75 1.86 6.83 -1.85
CA ILE A 75 1.00 7.40 -0.81
C ILE A 75 0.15 6.27 -0.25
N LEU A 76 0.32 5.98 1.04
CA LEU A 76 -0.53 5.09 1.83
C LEU A 76 -1.31 5.97 2.80
N GLY A 77 -2.53 6.32 2.42
CA GLY A 77 -3.30 7.35 3.12
C GLY A 77 -4.59 6.84 3.74
N ILE A 78 -4.87 7.20 4.98
CA ILE A 78 -6.16 6.91 5.63
C ILE A 78 -6.84 8.23 6.02
N ILE A 79 -8.12 8.34 5.69
CA ILE A 79 -8.98 9.45 6.14
C ILE A 79 -9.67 9.04 7.44
N LYS A 80 -9.55 9.91 8.45
CA LYS A 80 -10.27 9.80 9.72
C LYS A 80 -11.34 10.87 9.82
N ASP A 81 -12.58 10.48 10.09
CA ASP A 81 -13.63 11.39 10.57
C ASP A 81 -13.45 11.56 12.09
N PRO A 82 -13.08 12.75 12.56
CA PRO A 82 -12.86 12.98 13.99
C PRO A 82 -14.16 13.01 14.80
N LYS A 83 -15.30 13.44 14.20
CA LYS A 83 -16.60 13.49 14.86
C LYS A 83 -17.16 12.11 15.08
N LYS A 84 -17.22 11.28 14.05
CA LYS A 84 -17.70 9.88 14.11
C LYS A 84 -16.65 8.91 14.65
N LYS A 85 -15.40 9.35 14.86
CA LYS A 85 -14.25 8.52 15.28
C LYS A 85 -14.03 7.30 14.39
N LYS A 86 -14.32 7.41 13.08
CA LYS A 86 -14.22 6.34 12.07
C LYS A 86 -13.09 6.59 11.08
N TYR A 87 -12.64 5.52 10.45
CA TYR A 87 -11.57 5.49 9.44
C TYR A 87 -12.15 4.95 8.14
N LEU A 88 -11.88 5.61 7.03
CA LEU A 88 -12.32 5.18 5.71
C LEU A 88 -11.29 4.21 5.11
N LEU A 89 -11.71 2.99 4.83
CA LEU A 89 -10.89 1.96 4.17
C LEU A 89 -11.54 1.55 2.85
N GLN A 90 -10.73 1.01 1.96
CA GLN A 90 -11.14 0.52 0.65
C GLN A 90 -11.15 -1.01 0.62
N ALA A 91 -12.19 -1.62 0.06
CA ALA A 91 -12.14 -3.00 -0.40
C ALA A 91 -11.33 -3.06 -1.71
N LYS A 92 -10.19 -3.72 -1.69
CA LYS A 92 -9.26 -3.75 -2.82
C LYS A 92 -8.86 -5.17 -3.18
N VAL A 93 -8.89 -5.45 -4.48
CA VAL A 93 -8.44 -6.73 -5.04
C VAL A 93 -7.04 -6.55 -5.58
N GLU A 94 -6.13 -7.44 -5.20
CA GLU A 94 -4.75 -7.45 -5.66
C GLU A 94 -4.31 -8.90 -5.93
N PRO A 95 -3.54 -9.16 -7.01
CA PRO A 95 -3.17 -10.53 -7.40
C PRO A 95 -2.42 -11.31 -6.32
N GLY A 96 -1.60 -10.63 -5.51
CA GLY A 96 -0.80 -11.23 -4.45
C GLY A 96 -1.55 -11.49 -3.15
N ASN A 97 -2.78 -11.02 -2.99
CA ASN A 97 -3.54 -11.19 -1.76
C ASN A 97 -4.07 -12.62 -1.61
N ILE A 98 -3.84 -13.27 -0.46
CA ILE A 98 -4.30 -14.64 -0.19
C ILE A 98 -5.81 -14.76 -0.39
N ASN A 99 -6.59 -13.83 0.13
CA ASN A 99 -8.04 -13.79 0.00
C ASN A 99 -8.52 -12.96 -1.20
N LYS A 100 -7.61 -12.65 -2.15
CA LYS A 100 -7.83 -11.76 -3.29
C LYS A 100 -8.27 -10.35 -2.87
N LEU A 101 -9.40 -10.19 -2.15
CA LEU A 101 -9.92 -8.94 -1.64
C LEU A 101 -9.52 -8.72 -0.18
N GLN A 102 -8.87 -7.58 0.08
CA GLN A 102 -8.51 -7.13 1.43
C GLN A 102 -8.86 -5.65 1.63
N LEU A 103 -8.93 -5.22 2.90
CA LEU A 103 -9.10 -3.82 3.25
C LEU A 103 -7.77 -3.09 3.09
N ALA A 104 -7.74 -2.15 2.16
CA ALA A 104 -6.64 -1.27 1.86
C ALA A 104 -6.83 0.11 2.51
N PRO A 105 -5.77 0.95 2.61
CA PRO A 105 -5.91 2.35 2.99
C PRO A 105 -6.90 3.07 2.07
N THR A 106 -7.42 4.23 2.49
CA THR A 106 -8.27 5.07 1.63
C THR A 106 -7.60 5.40 0.30
N VAL A 107 -6.29 5.61 0.33
CA VAL A 107 -5.43 5.80 -0.85
C VAL A 107 -4.21 4.90 -0.73
N GLN A 108 -3.97 4.11 -1.76
CA GLN A 108 -2.78 3.28 -1.95
C GLN A 108 -2.36 3.43 -3.41
N ALA A 109 -1.46 4.38 -3.68
CA ALA A 109 -1.08 4.72 -5.06
C ALA A 109 0.29 5.39 -5.16
N THR A 110 1.01 5.10 -6.23
CA THR A 110 2.19 5.84 -6.66
C THR A 110 1.79 7.02 -7.56
N LYS A 111 2.74 7.90 -7.88
CA LYS A 111 2.50 9.07 -8.74
C LYS A 111 1.95 8.67 -10.11
N SER A 112 2.53 7.67 -10.75
CA SER A 112 2.06 7.15 -12.04
C SER A 112 0.62 6.67 -11.99
N ASN A 113 0.21 6.04 -10.88
CA ASN A 113 -1.16 5.54 -10.71
C ASN A 113 -2.18 6.69 -10.58
N TYR A 114 -1.94 7.66 -9.70
CA TYR A 114 -2.92 8.73 -9.51
C TYR A 114 -2.89 9.81 -10.61
N SER A 115 -1.82 9.85 -11.42
CA SER A 115 -1.76 10.68 -12.63
C SER A 115 -2.35 9.97 -13.86
N SER A 116 -2.90 8.76 -13.69
CA SER A 116 -3.53 7.95 -14.75
C SER A 116 -2.63 7.72 -15.98
N VAL A 117 -1.31 7.69 -15.79
CA VAL A 117 -0.33 7.52 -16.87
C VAL A 117 -0.53 6.23 -17.67
N HIS A 118 -1.17 5.23 -17.06
CA HIS A 118 -1.36 3.90 -17.65
C HIS A 118 -2.81 3.61 -18.04
N GLY A 119 -3.68 4.63 -18.07
CA GLY A 119 -5.12 4.41 -18.30
C GLY A 119 -5.80 3.63 -17.17
N GLY A 120 -5.16 3.53 -16.00
CA GLY A 120 -5.69 2.80 -14.84
C GLY A 120 -6.90 3.47 -14.19
N SER A 121 -7.54 2.75 -13.29
CA SER A 121 -8.71 3.23 -12.57
C SER A 121 -8.41 4.49 -11.76
N LYS A 122 -9.40 5.38 -11.68
CA LYS A 122 -9.31 6.63 -10.91
C LYS A 122 -9.01 6.34 -9.43
N VAL A 123 -7.97 6.99 -8.88
CA VAL A 123 -7.66 6.92 -7.46
C VAL A 123 -8.56 7.92 -6.72
N PHE A 124 -9.61 7.41 -6.07
CA PHE A 124 -10.52 8.23 -5.28
C PHE A 124 -9.81 8.87 -4.09
N TYR A 125 -10.28 10.03 -3.67
CA TYR A 125 -9.80 10.79 -2.50
C TYR A 125 -8.34 11.27 -2.54
N ILE A 126 -7.58 10.98 -3.61
CA ILE A 126 -6.16 11.39 -3.73
C ILE A 126 -5.97 12.89 -3.51
N LYS A 127 -6.91 13.73 -4.00
CA LYS A 127 -6.84 15.18 -3.85
C LYS A 127 -6.77 15.65 -2.39
N HIS A 128 -7.33 14.88 -1.45
CA HIS A 128 -7.23 15.18 -0.01
C HIS A 128 -5.81 15.03 0.53
N PHE A 129 -4.99 14.18 -0.08
CA PHE A 129 -3.61 13.91 0.34
C PHE A 129 -2.60 14.80 -0.38
N LEU A 130 -2.86 15.19 -1.63
CA LEU A 130 -1.96 16.05 -2.42
C LEU A 130 -1.96 17.50 -1.94
N LYS A 131 -3.09 18.03 -1.45
CA LYS A 131 -3.24 19.41 -0.97
C LYS A 131 -2.54 19.69 0.36
N LEU A 132 -2.02 18.68 1.02
CA LEU A 132 -1.52 18.78 2.39
C LEU A 132 -0.03 19.06 2.41
N ARG A 133 0.38 20.33 2.50
CA ARG A 133 1.79 20.72 2.58
C ARG A 133 2.47 20.40 3.92
N ASN A 134 1.73 20.33 5.04
CA ASN A 134 2.30 20.29 6.41
C ASN A 134 1.76 19.16 7.32
N ILE A 135 1.27 18.06 6.79
CA ILE A 135 0.83 16.94 7.63
C ILE A 135 1.96 15.92 7.76
N GLY A 136 2.12 15.39 8.99
CA GLY A 136 3.12 14.38 9.29
C GLY A 136 3.05 13.20 8.32
N LYS A 137 4.02 13.16 7.41
CA LYS A 137 4.28 12.03 6.53
C LYS A 137 5.31 11.16 7.22
N TYR A 138 4.96 9.92 7.46
CA TYR A 138 5.90 8.93 8.00
C TYR A 138 6.45 8.15 6.84
N LYS A 139 7.75 8.29 6.58
CA LYS A 139 8.44 7.43 5.64
C LYS A 139 8.52 6.03 6.24
N GLN A 140 8.03 5.05 5.52
CA GLN A 140 8.12 3.65 5.90
C GLN A 140 8.74 2.87 4.75
N SER A 141 9.86 2.21 5.01
CA SER A 141 10.52 1.36 4.02
C SER A 141 9.65 0.15 3.68
N GLU A 142 9.73 -0.28 2.44
CA GLU A 142 9.23 -1.57 1.99
C GLU A 142 10.12 -2.71 2.48
N GLN A 143 9.74 -3.93 2.16
CA GLN A 143 10.51 -5.12 2.48
C GLN A 143 11.86 -5.09 1.75
N GLY A 144 12.95 -4.81 2.48
CA GLY A 144 14.30 -4.63 1.93
C GLY A 144 14.83 -5.81 1.12
N PHE A 145 14.35 -7.03 1.39
CA PHE A 145 14.72 -8.21 0.61
C PHE A 145 14.06 -8.28 -0.77
N ARG A 146 12.99 -7.51 -1.01
CA ARG A 146 12.22 -7.50 -2.26
C ARG A 146 12.35 -6.21 -3.04
N TYR A 147 12.58 -5.10 -2.35
CA TYR A 147 12.61 -3.77 -2.93
C TYR A 147 13.93 -3.07 -2.64
N LEU A 148 14.57 -2.53 -3.68
CA LEU A 148 15.78 -1.74 -3.55
C LEU A 148 15.41 -0.30 -3.13
N ASN A 149 15.80 0.10 -1.92
CA ASN A 149 15.64 1.46 -1.37
C ASN A 149 14.23 2.06 -1.49
N LYS A 150 13.20 1.21 -1.54
CA LYS A 150 11.80 1.63 -1.68
C LYS A 150 11.22 2.04 -0.33
N PHE A 151 10.48 3.16 -0.33
CA PHE A 151 9.66 3.57 0.81
C PHE A 151 8.33 4.17 0.33
N ASN A 152 7.37 4.26 1.24
CA ASN A 152 6.10 4.94 1.04
C ASN A 152 5.89 6.02 2.10
N ASN A 153 5.03 6.98 1.80
CA ASN A 153 4.54 7.97 2.76
C ASN A 153 3.26 7.45 3.41
N ASN A 154 3.32 7.10 4.68
CA ASN A 154 2.16 6.76 5.49
C ASN A 154 1.52 8.04 6.03
N ILE A 155 0.25 8.28 5.73
CA ILE A 155 -0.42 9.53 6.02
C ILE A 155 -1.78 9.27 6.68
N LEU A 156 -2.02 9.89 7.83
CA LEU A 156 -3.37 9.97 8.40
C LEU A 156 -3.87 11.40 8.33
N ILE A 157 -4.97 11.63 7.66
CA ILE A 157 -5.64 12.93 7.65
C ILE A 157 -6.89 12.90 8.52
N LYS A 158 -7.13 14.00 9.25
CA LYS A 158 -8.39 14.26 9.94
C LYS A 158 -9.22 15.16 9.05
N ASN A 159 -10.34 14.66 8.54
CA ASN A 159 -11.24 15.47 7.74
C ASN A 159 -12.55 15.72 8.52
N LYS A 160 -12.87 16.99 8.72
CA LYS A 160 -14.10 17.43 9.40
C LYS A 160 -15.29 17.63 8.44
N LYS A 161 -15.04 17.68 7.13
CA LYS A 161 -16.07 17.83 6.09
C LYS A 161 -16.73 16.49 5.80
N ASN A 162 -17.98 16.50 5.39
CA ASN A 162 -18.62 15.28 4.91
C ASN A 162 -17.90 14.76 3.67
N ILE A 163 -17.53 13.48 3.74
CA ILE A 163 -16.96 12.74 2.62
C ILE A 163 -18.04 11.82 2.09
N ILE A 164 -18.37 11.96 0.82
CA ILE A 164 -19.27 11.04 0.13
C ILE A 164 -18.59 9.69 0.00
N GLU A 165 -19.17 8.66 0.61
CA GLU A 165 -18.69 7.29 0.52
C GLU A 165 -18.85 6.77 -0.91
N LYS A 166 -17.80 6.24 -1.49
CA LYS A 166 -17.82 5.59 -2.80
C LYS A 166 -18.07 4.09 -2.63
N LYS A 167 -18.50 3.43 -3.71
CA LYS A 167 -18.97 2.04 -3.74
C LYS A 167 -18.08 1.04 -2.99
N ASP A 168 -16.76 1.15 -3.12
CA ASP A 168 -15.81 0.20 -2.56
C ASP A 168 -15.16 0.69 -1.26
N PHE A 169 -15.74 1.69 -0.62
CA PHE A 169 -15.25 2.27 0.62
C PHE A 169 -16.26 2.08 1.74
N PHE A 170 -15.74 1.95 2.98
CA PHE A 170 -16.57 1.81 4.16
C PHE A 170 -15.89 2.45 5.38
N TRP A 171 -16.71 2.98 6.29
CA TRP A 171 -16.25 3.62 7.52
C TRP A 171 -16.20 2.63 8.69
N PHE A 172 -15.01 2.43 9.21
CA PHE A 172 -14.75 1.52 10.34
C PHE A 172 -14.40 2.30 11.60
N THR A 173 -14.95 1.89 12.74
CA THR A 173 -14.50 2.34 14.05
C THR A 173 -13.14 1.72 14.39
N LYS A 174 -12.41 2.33 15.37
CA LYS A 174 -11.16 1.76 15.86
C LYS A 174 -11.33 0.32 16.40
N ASN A 175 -12.44 0.06 17.09
CA ASN A 175 -12.70 -1.28 17.68
C ASN A 175 -12.99 -2.33 16.59
N GLU A 176 -13.71 -1.97 15.52
CA GLU A 176 -13.93 -2.86 14.38
C GLU A 176 -12.62 -3.18 13.68
N ILE A 177 -11.74 -2.19 13.45
CA ILE A 177 -10.42 -2.41 12.87
C ILE A 177 -9.58 -3.35 13.74
N LYS A 178 -9.53 -3.13 15.06
CA LYS A 178 -8.84 -4.04 15.99
C LYS A 178 -9.33 -5.48 15.84
N LYS A 179 -10.64 -5.70 15.82
CA LYS A 179 -11.22 -7.03 15.65
C LYS A 179 -10.89 -7.65 14.28
N LEU A 180 -10.82 -6.83 13.22
CA LEU A 180 -10.48 -7.28 11.89
C LEU A 180 -8.99 -7.63 11.74
N ILE A 181 -8.09 -6.96 12.48
CA ILE A 181 -6.66 -7.30 12.51
C ILE A 181 -6.43 -8.74 13.00
N TYR A 182 -7.20 -9.19 13.99
CA TYR A 182 -7.11 -10.58 14.47
C TYR A 182 -7.73 -11.61 13.51
N LYS A 183 -8.44 -11.16 12.47
CA LYS A 183 -8.94 -12.05 11.41
C LYS A 183 -7.89 -12.22 10.33
N LYS A 184 -7.54 -13.48 10.00
CA LYS A 184 -6.51 -13.77 9.00
C LYS A 184 -6.83 -13.13 7.64
N ASN A 185 -5.89 -12.37 7.12
CA ASN A 185 -5.88 -11.85 5.74
C ASN A 185 -7.09 -10.99 5.34
N ILE A 186 -7.70 -10.24 6.28
CA ILE A 186 -8.78 -9.27 5.97
C ILE A 186 -8.22 -7.88 5.68
N ILE A 187 -7.18 -7.48 6.39
CA ILE A 187 -6.53 -6.17 6.26
C ILE A 187 -5.18 -6.38 5.56
N ASN A 188 -4.88 -5.57 4.54
CA ASN A 188 -3.60 -5.66 3.84
C ASN A 188 -2.46 -5.03 4.63
N MET A 189 -1.22 -5.35 4.23
CA MET A 189 0.00 -4.88 4.90
C MET A 189 0.12 -3.35 4.90
N ASP A 190 -0.27 -2.69 3.82
CA ASP A 190 -0.21 -1.24 3.71
C ASP A 190 -1.11 -0.54 4.73
N THR A 191 -2.31 -1.06 4.97
CA THR A 191 -3.21 -0.55 6.01
C THR A 191 -2.60 -0.72 7.41
N LEU A 192 -2.01 -1.88 7.69
CA LEU A 192 -1.35 -2.15 8.96
C LEU A 192 -0.16 -1.21 9.16
N SER A 193 0.63 -0.98 8.11
CA SER A 193 1.78 -0.05 8.11
C SER A 193 1.34 1.38 8.46
N VAL A 194 0.25 1.88 7.87
CA VAL A 194 -0.27 3.21 8.22
C VAL A 194 -0.71 3.28 9.68
N PHE A 195 -1.45 2.28 10.17
CA PHE A 195 -1.88 2.27 11.57
C PHE A 195 -0.70 2.17 12.55
N SER A 196 0.33 1.38 12.26
CA SER A 196 1.56 1.30 13.07
C SER A 196 2.28 2.66 13.16
N SER A 197 2.39 3.37 12.04
CA SER A 197 3.03 4.69 11.99
C SER A 197 2.31 5.73 12.86
N ILE A 198 0.99 5.60 13.01
CA ILE A 198 0.17 6.51 13.82
C ILE A 198 0.34 6.25 15.32
N LEU A 199 0.53 4.98 15.71
CA LEU A 199 0.71 4.62 17.13
C LEU A 199 2.00 5.19 17.72
N LYS A 200 3.05 5.33 16.91
CA LYS A 200 4.33 5.97 17.33
C LYS A 200 4.16 7.42 17.78
N LYS A 201 3.15 8.14 17.31
CA LYS A 201 2.93 9.55 17.64
C LYS A 201 2.48 9.82 19.08
N LYS A 202 2.13 8.83 19.87
CA LYS A 202 1.70 8.99 21.28
C LYS A 202 2.84 9.04 22.27
N LYS A 203 4.03 8.59 21.92
CA LYS A 203 5.26 8.82 22.71
C LYS A 203 6.02 9.97 22.04
N LYS A 204 6.46 10.97 22.82
CA LYS A 204 7.46 11.96 22.40
C LYS A 204 8.77 11.19 22.21
N ASP A 205 8.90 10.48 21.10
CA ASP A 205 10.15 9.85 20.73
C ASP A 205 11.14 10.97 20.43
N LYS A 206 12.25 11.02 21.17
CA LYS A 206 13.43 11.80 20.78
C LYS A 206 13.76 11.39 19.33
N PRO A 207 14.10 12.32 18.44
CA PRO A 207 14.43 11.97 17.06
C PRO A 207 15.58 10.95 17.10
N PHE A 208 15.37 9.82 16.43
CA PHE A 208 16.42 8.84 16.22
C PHE A 208 17.56 9.54 15.48
N ASN A 209 18.74 9.56 16.10
CA ASN A 209 19.87 10.32 15.59
C ASN A 209 20.31 9.71 14.24
N SER A 210 19.99 10.39 13.14
CA SER A 210 20.23 9.93 11.77
C SER A 210 21.71 9.89 11.35
N LYS A 211 22.64 10.16 12.29
CA LYS A 211 24.09 10.17 12.04
C LYS A 211 24.71 8.78 11.81
N PHE A 212 23.92 7.70 11.88
CA PHE A 212 24.43 6.34 11.69
C PHE A 212 24.08 5.69 10.33
N PHE A 213 23.53 6.42 9.39
CA PHE A 213 23.19 5.87 8.08
C PHE A 213 23.68 6.80 6.96
N PHE A 214 25.00 6.83 6.78
CA PHE A 214 25.67 7.00 5.46
C PHE A 214 27.18 6.79 5.67
#